data_70e8c7b9e624f013bf34353fb456203e
#
_entry.id   70e8c7b9e624f013bf34353fb456203e
#
_cell.length_a   1.000
_cell.length_b   1.000
_cell.length_c   1.000
_cell.angle_alpha   90.00
_cell.angle_beta   90.00
_cell.angle_gamma   90.00
#
_symmetry.space_group_name_H-M   'P 1'
#
loop_
_entity.id
_entity.type
_entity.pdbx_description
1 polymer ?
#
loop_
_entity_poly.entity_id
_entity_poly.type
_entity_poly.pdbx_seq_one_letter_code
_entity_poly.pdbx_strand_id
1 'polypeptide(L)'
;MSCSAILHEVLNLKMAPKRGFFPLLLIASLSALLIFSLHRYSSLPLPLSPPMTQFPLTNTNVNKFQNPNFSLTIKVLTYDRLPSLRRCLRSLAAAHYDNDKVNIHIFIDHFKVLDQKDEYLDQKLNESRLILDFVDGFEWRFGEKMVHYRTGNVGLQAQWLEAWWPASNDEFAFVVEDDIELSPLYYRFLRGLIVNFYYNASNYSPWIYGASLQRARFVPGKHGNKIHLNEGTQVFLYQLVGTWGQLLFPRPWKEFRLWYDTHKTKDVKPILDGMVTTGWYKKMGDKIWTPWFIKFIHARGYFNIYTNFLHETALSVSHRDAGVNYGKTAGPDSNLMQESSHESNFFKLEPLRNLKWYDFCFREVVPDRMVTSVHELEPVLKTARKMNSLVLVSIYRTSEMFTRNLLCHFERLDIRNYIFIGPDRNFLLDLSRRGHPVIDVNRFVDDIKEYKSFKYQKEIFVKAYVIKKALEMNCDTWVLDHNMLPVKNDLFLDSFRVDSSIDFYIGKRLGLLFARGSSSGVWSDRFVNEIARMAEDTEMSKDESGFVFLAGKVLERKGVKLRRVDEGGFSVEIGAGNDNGTSLKNETRIAFWSSDLGWDLIRKRLECLGLWIIDDESNCRSVICHPS
;
A
#
# COMPACT_ATOMS: atom_id res chain seq x y z
N MET A 1 -26.15 -2.93 -24.15
CA MET A 1 -27.57 -2.86 -24.53
C MET A 1 -28.21 -1.74 -23.73
N SER A 2 -28.73 -0.71 -24.40
CA SER A 2 -29.10 0.57 -23.79
C SER A 2 -30.45 0.48 -23.07
N CYS A 3 -30.61 1.21 -21.98
CA CYS A 3 -31.83 1.31 -21.17
C CYS A 3 -33.10 1.78 -21.92
N SER A 4 -33.02 2.06 -23.23
CA SER A 4 -34.13 2.50 -24.05
C SER A 4 -35.05 1.36 -24.52
N ALA A 5 -34.58 0.10 -24.47
CA ALA A 5 -35.38 -1.03 -25.00
C ALA A 5 -36.42 -1.59 -24.01
N ILE A 6 -36.26 -1.32 -22.73
CA ILE A 6 -37.14 -1.87 -21.67
C ILE A 6 -38.39 -1.01 -21.46
N LEU A 7 -38.36 0.26 -21.83
CA LEU A 7 -39.53 1.17 -21.66
C LEU A 7 -40.61 1.01 -22.74
N HIS A 8 -40.28 0.40 -23.87
CA HIS A 8 -41.25 0.27 -24.99
C HIS A 8 -42.15 -0.96 -24.91
N GLU A 9 -41.75 -2.00 -24.14
CA GLU A 9 -42.57 -3.22 -23.99
C GLU A 9 -43.64 -3.13 -22.90
N VAL A 10 -43.53 -2.18 -21.97
CA VAL A 10 -44.49 -2.02 -20.84
C VAL A 10 -45.73 -1.18 -21.23
N LEU A 11 -45.72 -0.49 -22.37
CA LEU A 11 -46.79 0.44 -22.78
C LEU A 11 -47.84 -0.17 -23.69
N ASN A 12 -47.78 -1.46 -24.07
CA ASN A 12 -48.71 -2.12 -25.00
C ASN A 12 -49.66 -3.15 -24.36
N LEU A 13 -49.93 -3.05 -23.06
CA LEU A 13 -51.00 -3.86 -22.46
C LEU A 13 -52.34 -3.14 -22.55
N LYS A 14 -53.21 -3.65 -23.44
CA LYS A 14 -54.60 -3.23 -23.61
C LYS A 14 -55.38 -3.36 -22.30
N MET A 15 -56.01 -2.26 -21.91
CA MET A 15 -56.90 -2.19 -20.76
C MET A 15 -58.17 -3.01 -20.95
N ALA A 16 -58.48 -3.90 -19.99
CA ALA A 16 -59.84 -4.41 -19.72
C ALA A 16 -60.24 -4.04 -18.27
N PRO A 17 -61.50 -3.79 -17.98
CA PRO A 17 -61.88 -2.94 -16.87
C PRO A 17 -62.20 -3.70 -15.56
N LYS A 18 -61.86 -3.01 -14.44
CA LYS A 18 -62.42 -3.12 -13.09
C LYS A 18 -62.13 -4.37 -12.25
N ARG A 19 -61.15 -4.25 -11.34
CA ARG A 19 -61.14 -4.46 -9.89
C ARG A 19 -59.70 -4.59 -9.39
N GLY A 20 -59.24 -3.63 -8.59
CA GLY A 20 -58.02 -3.80 -7.83
C GLY A 20 -56.86 -2.84 -8.13
N PHE A 21 -57.10 -1.53 -8.14
CA PHE A 21 -56.02 -0.52 -8.33
C PHE A 21 -55.07 -0.40 -7.13
N PHE A 22 -55.50 -0.86 -5.95
CA PHE A 22 -54.74 -0.72 -4.70
C PHE A 22 -53.50 -1.62 -4.60
N PRO A 23 -53.51 -2.91 -4.99
CA PRO A 23 -52.31 -3.73 -4.88
C PRO A 23 -51.22 -3.37 -5.90
N LEU A 24 -51.57 -2.88 -7.09
CA LEU A 24 -50.59 -2.45 -8.11
C LEU A 24 -49.87 -1.17 -7.71
N LEU A 25 -50.56 -0.22 -7.09
CA LEU A 25 -49.96 1.00 -6.55
C LEU A 25 -49.04 0.68 -5.35
N LEU A 26 -49.41 -0.30 -4.51
CA LEU A 26 -48.57 -0.73 -3.40
C LEU A 26 -47.30 -1.44 -3.89
N ILE A 27 -47.42 -2.30 -4.90
CA ILE A 27 -46.24 -2.96 -5.51
C ILE A 27 -45.34 -1.95 -6.20
N ALA A 28 -45.90 -0.98 -6.93
CA ALA A 28 -45.12 0.07 -7.59
C ALA A 28 -44.41 0.99 -6.57
N SER A 29 -45.08 1.34 -5.46
CA SER A 29 -44.45 2.16 -4.41
C SER A 29 -43.39 1.39 -3.62
N LEU A 30 -43.60 0.10 -3.34
CA LEU A 30 -42.60 -0.77 -2.72
C LEU A 30 -41.40 -0.99 -3.65
N SER A 31 -41.64 -1.19 -4.96
CA SER A 31 -40.57 -1.32 -5.95
C SER A 31 -39.77 -0.02 -6.10
N ALA A 32 -40.41 1.14 -6.09
CA ALA A 32 -39.78 2.45 -6.14
C ALA A 32 -38.94 2.72 -4.86
N LEU A 33 -39.47 2.34 -3.69
CA LEU A 33 -38.73 2.43 -2.42
C LEU A 33 -37.52 1.47 -2.38
N LEU A 34 -37.68 0.27 -2.94
CA LEU A 34 -36.56 -0.69 -3.04
C LEU A 34 -35.48 -0.20 -4.01
N ILE A 35 -35.89 0.32 -5.16
CA ILE A 35 -34.95 0.91 -6.14
C ILE A 35 -34.28 2.16 -5.56
N PHE A 36 -35.01 2.99 -4.82
CA PHE A 36 -34.44 4.18 -4.17
C PHE A 36 -33.49 3.81 -3.03
N SER A 37 -33.79 2.78 -2.24
CA SER A 37 -32.92 2.28 -1.20
C SER A 37 -31.67 1.60 -1.78
N LEU A 38 -31.83 0.81 -2.87
CA LEU A 38 -30.69 0.22 -3.59
C LEU A 38 -29.81 1.29 -4.24
N HIS A 39 -30.42 2.36 -4.78
CA HIS A 39 -29.65 3.48 -5.35
C HIS A 39 -28.94 4.31 -4.27
N ARG A 40 -29.52 4.48 -3.10
CA ARG A 40 -28.84 5.09 -1.94
C ARG A 40 -27.72 4.21 -1.37
N TYR A 41 -27.88 2.89 -1.37
CA TYR A 41 -26.84 1.96 -0.95
C TYR A 41 -25.70 1.85 -1.97
N SER A 42 -25.97 2.00 -3.26
CA SER A 42 -24.94 1.97 -4.32
C SER A 42 -24.20 3.30 -4.49
N SER A 43 -24.72 4.40 -3.94
CA SER A 43 -24.09 5.73 -4.00
C SER A 43 -23.37 6.14 -2.73
N LEU A 44 -23.37 5.29 -1.68
CA LEU A 44 -22.46 5.49 -0.56
C LEU A 44 -21.06 5.06 -1.01
N PRO A 45 -20.08 5.96 -1.06
CA PRO A 45 -18.69 5.55 -1.22
C PRO A 45 -18.38 4.60 -0.07
N LEU A 46 -17.93 3.39 -0.41
CA LEU A 46 -17.34 2.50 0.60
C LEU A 46 -16.28 3.31 1.34
N PRO A 47 -16.30 3.33 2.68
CA PRO A 47 -15.28 4.04 3.43
C PRO A 47 -13.92 3.48 3.00
N LEU A 48 -13.10 4.34 2.40
CA LEU A 48 -11.76 4.03 1.85
C LEU A 48 -10.76 3.59 2.93
N SER A 49 -11.15 3.69 4.19
CA SER A 49 -10.45 3.10 5.34
C SER A 49 -11.49 2.92 6.44
N PRO A 50 -11.48 1.81 7.18
CA PRO A 50 -12.23 1.78 8.41
C PRO A 50 -11.76 2.97 9.27
N PRO A 51 -12.69 3.72 9.90
CA PRO A 51 -12.29 4.79 10.79
C PRO A 51 -11.28 4.19 11.77
N MET A 52 -10.14 4.85 11.94
CA MET A 52 -9.18 4.50 12.99
C MET A 52 -9.96 4.58 14.32
N THR A 53 -10.56 3.47 14.71
CA THR A 53 -11.02 3.33 16.08
C THR A 53 -9.76 3.47 16.92
N GLN A 54 -9.61 4.64 17.53
CA GLN A 54 -8.68 4.82 18.63
C GLN A 54 -8.98 3.66 19.60
N PHE A 55 -8.03 2.74 19.69
CA PHE A 55 -8.11 1.76 20.76
C PHE A 55 -8.17 2.56 22.05
N PRO A 56 -9.12 2.28 22.98
CA PRO A 56 -8.95 2.74 24.32
C PRO A 56 -7.60 2.14 24.76
N LEU A 57 -6.60 2.98 24.93
CA LEU A 57 -5.45 2.70 25.78
C LEU A 57 -6.08 2.44 27.14
N THR A 58 -6.44 1.20 27.42
CA THR A 58 -6.70 0.78 28.76
C THR A 58 -5.41 1.07 29.52
N ASN A 59 -5.46 2.06 30.40
CA ASN A 59 -4.47 2.31 31.42
C ASN A 59 -4.34 1.02 32.27
N THR A 60 -3.58 0.08 31.79
CA THR A 60 -3.11 -1.03 32.58
C THR A 60 -1.75 -0.67 33.12
N ASN A 61 -1.70 -0.48 34.41
CA ASN A 61 -0.53 -0.34 35.24
C ASN A 61 0.68 -1.04 34.64
N VAL A 62 1.76 -0.27 34.46
CA VAL A 62 3.11 -0.74 34.19
C VAL A 62 3.57 -1.57 35.39
N ASN A 63 3.18 -2.83 35.44
CA ASN A 63 3.78 -3.80 36.37
C ASN A 63 3.60 -5.21 35.85
N LYS A 64 4.72 -5.86 35.54
CA LYS A 64 4.96 -7.25 35.16
C LYS A 64 4.57 -7.55 33.69
N PHE A 65 5.58 -7.82 32.87
CA PHE A 65 5.47 -8.57 31.62
C PHE A 65 4.88 -9.97 31.93
N GLN A 66 3.56 -10.07 32.05
CA GLN A 66 2.89 -11.35 31.90
C GLN A 66 3.01 -11.74 30.43
N ASN A 67 3.48 -12.97 30.18
CA ASN A 67 3.47 -13.53 28.83
C ASN A 67 2.06 -13.39 28.28
N PRO A 68 1.87 -12.73 27.09
CA PRO A 68 0.54 -12.59 26.53
C PRO A 68 -0.04 -13.98 26.25
N ASN A 69 -1.30 -14.17 26.57
CA ASN A 69 -2.01 -15.40 26.29
C ASN A 69 -2.55 -15.34 24.84
N PHE A 70 -1.96 -16.11 23.94
CA PHE A 70 -2.41 -16.24 22.57
C PHE A 70 -2.36 -17.70 22.12
N SER A 71 -3.10 -18.03 21.09
CA SER A 71 -3.05 -19.35 20.45
C SER A 71 -2.34 -19.26 19.09
N LEU A 72 -1.47 -20.22 18.82
CA LEU A 72 -0.89 -20.44 17.52
C LEU A 72 -1.32 -21.80 16.97
N THR A 73 -1.89 -21.79 15.76
CA THR A 73 -2.26 -23.02 15.06
C THR A 73 -1.42 -23.16 13.80
N ILE A 74 -0.76 -24.29 13.64
CA ILE A 74 -0.05 -24.66 12.43
C ILE A 74 -1.07 -25.18 11.42
N LYS A 75 -1.05 -24.67 10.19
CA LYS A 75 -1.89 -25.08 9.06
C LYS A 75 -0.98 -25.70 7.99
N VAL A 76 -1.03 -27.02 7.87
CA VAL A 76 -0.25 -27.77 6.86
C VAL A 76 -1.14 -28.04 5.67
N LEU A 77 -0.73 -27.54 4.49
CA LEU A 77 -1.44 -27.73 3.22
C LEU A 77 -0.72 -28.81 2.40
N THR A 78 -1.44 -29.86 2.04
CA THR A 78 -0.87 -30.98 1.26
C THR A 78 -1.85 -31.47 0.19
N TYR A 79 -1.31 -32.12 -0.82
CA TYR A 79 -2.07 -32.72 -1.91
C TYR A 79 -1.73 -34.21 -2.10
N ASP A 80 -0.67 -34.54 -2.84
CA ASP A 80 -0.35 -35.93 -3.25
C ASP A 80 1.11 -36.32 -3.03
N ARG A 81 1.89 -35.55 -2.27
CA ARG A 81 3.34 -35.73 -2.06
C ARG A 81 3.67 -36.30 -0.68
N LEU A 82 3.39 -37.59 -0.46
CA LEU A 82 3.67 -38.21 0.84
C LEU A 82 5.12 -38.06 1.35
N PRO A 83 6.18 -38.20 0.53
CA PRO A 83 7.55 -38.01 1.02
C PRO A 83 7.81 -36.59 1.52
N SER A 84 7.28 -35.57 0.83
CA SER A 84 7.37 -34.16 1.19
C SER A 84 6.62 -33.91 2.51
N LEU A 85 5.37 -34.34 2.61
CA LEU A 85 4.55 -34.22 3.81
C LEU A 85 5.22 -34.88 5.03
N ARG A 86 5.82 -36.07 4.82
CA ARG A 86 6.54 -36.79 5.89
C ARG A 86 7.74 -35.98 6.41
N ARG A 87 8.50 -35.34 5.54
CA ARG A 87 9.61 -34.44 5.91
C ARG A 87 9.11 -33.22 6.66
N CYS A 88 8.06 -32.56 6.16
CA CYS A 88 7.44 -31.40 6.80
C CYS A 88 6.97 -31.71 8.22
N LEU A 89 6.12 -32.75 8.39
CA LEU A 89 5.57 -33.11 9.69
C LEU A 89 6.63 -33.57 10.68
N ARG A 90 7.69 -34.28 10.22
CA ARG A 90 8.83 -34.62 11.09
C ARG A 90 9.60 -33.40 11.58
N SER A 91 9.84 -32.42 10.71
CA SER A 91 10.54 -31.19 11.07
C SER A 91 9.72 -30.37 12.09
N LEU A 92 8.40 -30.31 11.91
CA LEU A 92 7.49 -29.68 12.87
C LEU A 92 7.52 -30.41 14.23
N ALA A 93 7.47 -31.75 14.24
CA ALA A 93 7.50 -32.54 15.47
C ALA A 93 8.85 -32.46 16.22
N ALA A 94 9.92 -32.11 15.54
CA ALA A 94 11.28 -31.95 16.11
C ALA A 94 11.53 -30.55 16.69
N ALA A 95 10.60 -29.61 16.57
CA ALA A 95 10.78 -28.23 16.99
C ALA A 95 10.56 -28.03 18.50
N HIS A 96 11.13 -26.93 19.02
CA HIS A 96 11.02 -26.55 20.43
C HIS A 96 9.81 -25.67 20.68
N TYR A 97 8.80 -26.18 21.40
CA TYR A 97 7.57 -25.47 21.73
C TYR A 97 7.52 -24.91 23.16
N ASP A 98 8.57 -25.14 23.97
CA ASP A 98 8.77 -24.58 25.31
C ASP A 98 7.56 -24.77 26.26
N ASN A 99 6.86 -25.90 26.14
CA ASN A 99 5.63 -26.27 26.85
C ASN A 99 4.37 -25.44 26.46
N ASP A 100 4.44 -24.61 25.42
CA ASP A 100 3.25 -23.95 24.91
C ASP A 100 2.33 -24.96 24.19
N LYS A 101 1.00 -24.77 24.30
CA LYS A 101 0.03 -25.54 23.54
C LYS A 101 -0.05 -25.00 22.11
N VAL A 102 0.37 -25.81 21.13
CA VAL A 102 0.34 -25.47 19.71
C VAL A 102 -0.46 -26.54 18.97
N ASN A 103 -1.55 -26.13 18.34
CA ASN A 103 -2.41 -27.03 17.58
C ASN A 103 -1.91 -27.19 16.13
N ILE A 104 -2.17 -28.36 15.53
CA ILE A 104 -1.88 -28.62 14.13
C ILE A 104 -3.13 -29.04 13.38
N HIS A 105 -3.39 -28.37 12.26
CA HIS A 105 -4.43 -28.72 11.30
C HIS A 105 -3.80 -29.11 9.99
N ILE A 106 -4.10 -30.31 9.50
CA ILE A 106 -3.55 -30.84 8.25
C ILE A 106 -4.69 -30.88 7.23
N PHE A 107 -4.54 -30.10 6.16
CA PHE A 107 -5.51 -29.98 5.08
C PHE A 107 -5.03 -30.80 3.88
N ILE A 108 -5.72 -31.90 3.60
CA ILE A 108 -5.41 -32.82 2.50
C ILE A 108 -6.38 -32.52 1.35
N ASP A 109 -5.88 -32.05 0.21
CA ASP A 109 -6.70 -31.85 -0.99
C ASP A 109 -6.98 -33.18 -1.67
N HIS A 110 -8.12 -33.27 -2.34
CA HIS A 110 -8.50 -34.48 -3.07
C HIS A 110 -7.82 -34.49 -4.46
N PHE A 111 -7.56 -35.68 -4.98
CA PHE A 111 -7.06 -35.80 -6.36
C PHE A 111 -8.16 -35.41 -7.36
N LYS A 112 -7.73 -34.98 -8.56
CA LYS A 112 -8.64 -34.68 -9.65
C LYS A 112 -9.12 -35.96 -10.28
N VAL A 113 -10.43 -36.16 -10.28
CA VAL A 113 -11.07 -37.20 -11.09
C VAL A 113 -11.08 -36.65 -12.53
N LEU A 114 -10.20 -37.20 -13.35
CA LEU A 114 -10.17 -36.97 -14.80
C LEU A 114 -10.86 -38.18 -15.44
N ASP A 115 -11.49 -38.00 -16.61
CA ASP A 115 -12.02 -39.11 -17.42
C ASP A 115 -10.86 -39.99 -17.96
N GLN A 116 -10.20 -40.73 -17.07
CA GLN A 116 -9.03 -41.53 -17.34
C GLN A 116 -9.31 -43.02 -17.06
N LYS A 117 -8.43 -43.89 -17.55
CA LYS A 117 -8.51 -45.35 -17.37
C LYS A 117 -8.55 -45.74 -15.89
N ASP A 118 -9.25 -46.81 -15.57
CA ASP A 118 -9.43 -47.31 -14.18
C ASP A 118 -8.11 -47.52 -13.43
N GLU A 119 -7.05 -47.96 -14.11
CA GLU A 119 -5.70 -48.16 -13.53
C GLU A 119 -5.09 -46.85 -12.92
N TYR A 120 -5.33 -45.69 -13.53
CA TYR A 120 -4.88 -44.41 -12.98
C TYR A 120 -5.67 -44.01 -11.74
N LEU A 121 -6.96 -44.32 -11.74
CA LEU A 121 -7.82 -44.04 -10.58
C LEU A 121 -7.40 -44.87 -9.37
N ASP A 122 -7.13 -46.17 -9.57
CA ASP A 122 -6.66 -47.08 -8.52
C ASP A 122 -5.31 -46.63 -7.94
N GLN A 123 -4.40 -46.17 -8.78
CA GLN A 123 -3.13 -45.60 -8.33
C GLN A 123 -3.37 -44.37 -7.45
N LYS A 124 -4.23 -43.42 -7.86
CA LYS A 124 -4.51 -42.21 -7.10
C LYS A 124 -5.24 -42.49 -5.78
N LEU A 125 -6.15 -43.46 -5.77
CA LEU A 125 -6.80 -43.92 -4.54
C LEU A 125 -5.78 -44.53 -3.57
N ASN A 126 -4.83 -45.32 -4.06
CA ASN A 126 -3.78 -45.88 -3.22
C ASN A 126 -2.82 -44.82 -2.68
N GLU A 127 -2.39 -43.85 -3.50
CA GLU A 127 -1.59 -42.68 -3.05
C GLU A 127 -2.31 -41.89 -1.97
N SER A 128 -3.60 -41.61 -2.17
CA SER A 128 -4.45 -40.88 -1.18
C SER A 128 -4.57 -41.66 0.12
N ARG A 129 -4.80 -42.99 0.04
CA ARG A 129 -4.88 -43.88 1.21
C ARG A 129 -3.57 -43.84 2.01
N LEU A 130 -2.41 -43.94 1.35
CA LEU A 130 -1.11 -43.91 2.01
C LEU A 130 -0.87 -42.57 2.76
N ILE A 131 -1.35 -41.47 2.21
CA ILE A 131 -1.29 -40.16 2.89
C ILE A 131 -2.18 -40.17 4.13
N LEU A 132 -3.43 -40.63 4.00
CA LEU A 132 -4.37 -40.71 5.11
C LEU A 132 -3.86 -41.62 6.23
N ASP A 133 -3.41 -42.83 5.89
CA ASP A 133 -2.86 -43.80 6.86
C ASP A 133 -1.65 -43.20 7.60
N PHE A 134 -0.79 -42.46 6.90
CA PHE A 134 0.35 -41.80 7.50
C PHE A 134 -0.08 -40.65 8.44
N VAL A 135 -1.01 -39.78 7.99
CA VAL A 135 -1.46 -38.65 8.78
C VAL A 135 -2.27 -39.10 10.00
N ASP A 136 -3.07 -40.17 9.86
CA ASP A 136 -3.83 -40.74 10.96
C ASP A 136 -2.90 -41.31 12.05
N GLY A 137 -1.86 -42.03 11.65
CA GLY A 137 -0.84 -42.57 12.56
C GLY A 137 0.17 -41.55 13.07
N PHE A 138 0.17 -40.29 12.59
CA PHE A 138 1.12 -39.27 13.03
C PHE A 138 0.72 -38.70 14.38
N GLU A 139 1.55 -38.86 15.41
CA GLU A 139 1.34 -38.32 16.75
C GLU A 139 1.80 -36.87 16.87
N TRP A 140 0.92 -36.01 17.38
CA TRP A 140 1.21 -34.63 17.73
C TRP A 140 1.12 -34.41 19.24
N ARG A 141 2.26 -34.13 19.88
CA ARG A 141 2.36 -34.09 21.36
C ARG A 141 2.16 -32.70 21.96
N PHE A 142 2.10 -31.65 21.12
CA PHE A 142 2.16 -30.26 21.58
C PHE A 142 0.78 -29.58 21.63
N GLY A 143 -0.28 -30.27 21.25
CA GLY A 143 -1.64 -29.74 21.23
C GLY A 143 -2.61 -30.69 20.52
N GLU A 144 -3.67 -30.13 19.97
CA GLU A 144 -4.67 -30.90 19.22
C GLU A 144 -4.21 -31.09 17.76
N LYS A 145 -4.39 -32.29 17.24
CA LYS A 145 -4.24 -32.62 15.81
C LYS A 145 -5.63 -32.70 15.19
N MET A 146 -5.87 -31.95 14.12
CA MET A 146 -7.09 -32.01 13.33
C MET A 146 -6.76 -32.25 11.86
N VAL A 147 -7.44 -33.23 11.26
CA VAL A 147 -7.27 -33.58 9.85
C VAL A 147 -8.51 -33.17 9.06
N HIS A 148 -8.29 -32.39 8.00
CA HIS A 148 -9.31 -31.93 7.07
C HIS A 148 -9.09 -32.58 5.73
N TYR A 149 -9.88 -33.61 5.40
CA TYR A 149 -9.82 -34.26 4.10
C TYR A 149 -10.90 -33.70 3.19
N ARG A 150 -10.50 -33.18 2.03
CA ARG A 150 -11.43 -32.62 1.05
C ARG A 150 -12.12 -33.73 0.27
N THR A 151 -13.41 -33.55 -0.01
CA THR A 151 -14.21 -34.48 -0.81
C THR A 151 -14.09 -34.28 -2.32
N GLY A 152 -13.43 -33.21 -2.73
CA GLY A 152 -13.13 -32.90 -4.12
C GLY A 152 -11.88 -32.02 -4.22
N ASN A 153 -11.24 -31.95 -5.40
CA ASN A 153 -10.06 -31.11 -5.59
C ASN A 153 -10.44 -29.65 -5.58
N VAL A 154 -10.02 -28.92 -4.55
CA VAL A 154 -10.26 -27.48 -4.40
C VAL A 154 -9.10 -26.61 -4.89
N GLY A 155 -7.91 -27.19 -4.98
CA GLY A 155 -6.70 -26.53 -5.45
C GLY A 155 -6.05 -25.59 -4.43
N LEU A 156 -4.83 -25.16 -4.74
CA LEU A 156 -3.97 -24.40 -3.82
C LEU A 156 -4.60 -23.10 -3.33
N GLN A 157 -5.29 -22.34 -4.20
CA GLN A 157 -5.92 -21.08 -3.80
C GLN A 157 -6.97 -21.30 -2.71
N ALA A 158 -7.88 -22.24 -2.90
CA ALA A 158 -8.91 -22.51 -1.92
C ALA A 158 -8.33 -23.09 -0.62
N GLN A 159 -7.32 -23.95 -0.71
CA GLN A 159 -6.60 -24.45 0.46
C GLN A 159 -6.05 -23.32 1.32
N TRP A 160 -5.37 -22.32 0.74
CA TRP A 160 -4.87 -21.15 1.48
C TRP A 160 -5.99 -20.29 2.06
N LEU A 161 -7.00 -19.96 1.25
CA LEU A 161 -8.06 -19.05 1.64
C LEU A 161 -9.00 -19.64 2.70
N GLU A 162 -9.24 -20.94 2.68
CA GLU A 162 -10.17 -21.61 3.58
C GLU A 162 -9.51 -22.22 4.82
N ALA A 163 -8.17 -22.34 4.86
CA ALA A 163 -7.47 -22.99 5.96
C ALA A 163 -7.67 -22.28 7.31
N TRP A 164 -7.95 -20.97 7.28
CA TRP A 164 -8.04 -20.20 8.50
C TRP A 164 -9.00 -19.01 8.41
N TRP A 165 -9.85 -18.92 9.40
CA TRP A 165 -10.60 -17.73 9.77
C TRP A 165 -10.42 -17.51 11.26
N PRO A 166 -9.71 -16.45 11.70
CA PRO A 166 -9.41 -16.26 13.12
C PRO A 166 -10.68 -15.98 13.93
N ALA A 167 -10.87 -16.72 15.03
CA ALA A 167 -12.00 -16.53 15.95
C ALA A 167 -11.82 -15.27 16.81
N SER A 168 -10.57 -14.90 17.11
CA SER A 168 -10.24 -13.72 17.91
C SER A 168 -9.04 -12.96 17.35
N ASN A 169 -8.67 -11.84 17.99
CA ASN A 169 -7.45 -11.10 17.67
C ASN A 169 -6.19 -11.71 18.31
N ASP A 170 -6.35 -12.72 19.16
CA ASP A 170 -5.27 -13.41 19.85
C ASP A 170 -5.04 -14.81 19.30
N GLU A 171 -5.64 -15.13 18.15
CA GLU A 171 -5.44 -16.36 17.41
C GLU A 171 -4.58 -16.10 16.17
N PHE A 172 -3.46 -16.80 16.07
CA PHE A 172 -2.51 -16.70 14.97
C PHE A 172 -2.45 -18.00 14.18
N ALA A 173 -2.17 -17.89 12.88
CA ALA A 173 -1.92 -19.06 12.04
C ALA A 173 -0.51 -19.02 11.44
N PHE A 174 0.16 -20.16 11.50
CA PHE A 174 1.38 -20.41 10.75
C PHE A 174 1.09 -21.39 9.63
N VAL A 175 1.17 -20.95 8.39
CA VAL A 175 0.80 -21.75 7.22
C VAL A 175 2.04 -22.26 6.50
N VAL A 176 2.08 -23.55 6.23
CA VAL A 176 3.15 -24.24 5.50
C VAL A 176 2.58 -25.18 4.44
N GLU A 177 3.28 -25.32 3.33
CA GLU A 177 3.01 -26.33 2.31
C GLU A 177 3.86 -27.59 2.59
N ASP A 178 3.48 -28.72 2.02
CA ASP A 178 4.09 -30.03 2.34
C ASP A 178 5.57 -30.17 1.94
N ASP A 179 6.09 -29.32 1.04
CA ASP A 179 7.51 -29.32 0.63
C ASP A 179 8.41 -28.42 1.48
N ILE A 180 7.89 -27.92 2.61
CA ILE A 180 8.63 -27.06 3.54
C ILE A 180 9.25 -27.90 4.66
N GLU A 181 10.49 -27.59 4.99
CA GLU A 181 11.20 -28.10 6.16
C GLU A 181 11.50 -26.95 7.14
N LEU A 182 11.25 -27.17 8.44
CA LEU A 182 11.35 -26.16 9.49
C LEU A 182 12.58 -26.40 10.37
N SER A 183 13.26 -25.31 10.75
CA SER A 183 14.29 -25.31 11.78
C SER A 183 13.69 -25.70 13.15
N PRO A 184 14.39 -26.42 14.02
CA PRO A 184 13.93 -26.66 15.40
C PRO A 184 13.62 -25.37 16.17
N LEU A 185 14.17 -24.25 15.76
CA LEU A 185 14.07 -22.94 16.43
C LEU A 185 12.91 -22.08 15.92
N TYR A 186 12.19 -22.51 14.88
CA TYR A 186 11.20 -21.67 14.20
C TYR A 186 10.10 -21.15 15.14
N TYR A 187 9.58 -22.01 16.02
CA TYR A 187 8.49 -21.64 16.93
C TYR A 187 8.91 -20.56 17.92
N ARG A 188 10.09 -20.73 18.56
CA ARG A 188 10.65 -19.72 19.48
C ARG A 188 10.77 -18.36 18.81
N PHE A 189 11.20 -18.34 17.56
CA PHE A 189 11.31 -17.11 16.80
C PHE A 189 9.92 -16.48 16.52
N LEU A 190 8.94 -17.27 16.03
CA LEU A 190 7.58 -16.77 15.80
C LEU A 190 6.93 -16.24 17.07
N ARG A 191 7.10 -16.95 18.19
CA ARG A 191 6.62 -16.51 19.50
C ARG A 191 7.25 -15.16 19.89
N GLY A 192 8.54 -15.02 19.71
CA GLY A 192 9.25 -13.77 19.93
C GLY A 192 8.73 -12.63 19.08
N LEU A 193 8.46 -12.86 17.78
CA LEU A 193 7.87 -11.87 16.88
C LEU A 193 6.47 -11.44 17.32
N ILE A 194 5.61 -12.37 17.70
CA ILE A 194 4.25 -12.08 18.18
C ILE A 194 4.31 -11.22 19.45
N VAL A 195 5.10 -11.62 20.43
CA VAL A 195 5.26 -10.88 21.70
C VAL A 195 5.81 -9.47 21.44
N ASN A 196 6.85 -9.35 20.60
CA ASN A 196 7.54 -8.08 20.38
C ASN A 196 6.82 -7.12 19.44
N PHE A 197 6.21 -7.59 18.34
CA PHE A 197 5.65 -6.72 17.30
C PHE A 197 4.12 -6.67 17.27
N TYR A 198 3.43 -7.56 18.01
CA TYR A 198 1.99 -7.52 18.09
C TYR A 198 1.48 -7.08 19.47
N TYR A 199 2.07 -7.55 20.56
CA TYR A 199 1.62 -7.22 21.93
C TYR A 199 2.39 -6.09 22.59
N ASN A 200 3.65 -5.86 22.23
CA ASN A 200 4.41 -4.74 22.78
C ASN A 200 3.97 -3.43 22.13
N ALA A 201 3.23 -2.59 22.87
CA ALA A 201 2.68 -1.33 22.36
C ALA A 201 3.73 -0.38 21.78
N SER A 202 4.99 -0.40 22.27
CA SER A 202 6.07 0.46 21.76
C SER A 202 6.64 -0.03 20.41
N ASN A 203 6.39 -1.28 20.03
CA ASN A 203 6.84 -1.92 18.81
C ASN A 203 5.69 -2.37 17.90
N TYR A 204 4.45 -2.12 18.32
CA TYR A 204 3.28 -2.50 17.53
C TYR A 204 3.10 -1.59 16.31
N SER A 205 2.82 -2.20 15.17
CA SER A 205 2.31 -1.49 13.99
C SER A 205 1.13 -2.24 13.39
N PRO A 206 -0.02 -1.57 13.20
CA PRO A 206 -1.19 -2.20 12.56
C PRO A 206 -0.95 -2.54 11.08
N TRP A 207 0.15 -2.08 10.50
CA TRP A 207 0.51 -2.27 9.09
C TRP A 207 1.42 -3.47 8.84
N ILE A 208 1.68 -4.27 9.88
CA ILE A 208 2.37 -5.54 9.75
C ILE A 208 1.32 -6.64 9.70
N TYR A 209 1.32 -7.43 8.62
CA TYR A 209 0.35 -8.51 8.47
C TYR A 209 0.86 -9.89 8.91
N GLY A 210 2.15 -10.00 9.23
CA GLY A 210 2.74 -11.25 9.67
C GLY A 210 4.24 -11.32 9.46
N ALA A 211 4.76 -12.55 9.37
CA ALA A 211 6.17 -12.81 9.15
C ALA A 211 6.39 -14.02 8.24
N SER A 212 7.40 -13.97 7.38
CA SER A 212 7.86 -15.11 6.61
C SER A 212 9.19 -15.62 7.13
N LEU A 213 9.27 -16.93 7.34
CA LEU A 213 10.49 -17.60 7.79
C LEU A 213 11.44 -17.96 6.65
N GLN A 214 10.98 -17.84 5.40
CA GLN A 214 11.82 -18.04 4.22
C GLN A 214 12.81 -16.90 4.05
N ARG A 215 13.93 -17.17 3.43
CA ARG A 215 14.86 -16.15 2.97
C ARG A 215 14.25 -15.35 1.81
N ALA A 216 14.25 -14.03 1.89
CA ALA A 216 13.87 -13.18 0.76
C ALA A 216 14.95 -13.23 -0.33
N ARG A 217 14.58 -13.52 -1.59
CA ARG A 217 15.54 -13.82 -2.65
C ARG A 217 15.46 -12.93 -3.88
N PHE A 218 14.28 -12.41 -4.19
CA PHE A 218 14.07 -11.67 -5.43
C PHE A 218 13.17 -10.45 -5.24
N VAL A 219 13.30 -9.51 -6.16
CA VAL A 219 12.49 -8.29 -6.22
C VAL A 219 11.38 -8.51 -7.27
N PRO A 220 10.10 -8.58 -6.86
CA PRO A 220 9.00 -8.95 -7.74
C PRO A 220 8.69 -7.91 -8.83
N GLY A 221 9.05 -6.65 -8.62
CA GLY A 221 8.93 -5.59 -9.62
C GLY A 221 10.14 -5.46 -10.57
N LYS A 222 11.22 -6.23 -10.33
CA LYS A 222 12.44 -6.24 -11.15
C LYS A 222 12.82 -7.68 -11.48
N HIS A 223 12.50 -8.15 -12.67
CA HIS A 223 12.84 -9.50 -13.09
C HIS A 223 14.36 -9.77 -12.99
N GLY A 224 14.71 -10.87 -12.31
CA GLY A 224 16.09 -11.35 -12.21
C GLY A 224 16.98 -10.66 -11.17
N ASN A 225 16.54 -9.58 -10.54
CA ASN A 225 17.33 -8.92 -9.50
C ASN A 225 17.26 -9.70 -8.19
N LYS A 226 18.42 -10.07 -7.68
CA LYS A 226 18.56 -10.63 -6.34
C LYS A 226 18.51 -9.52 -5.30
N ILE A 227 18.02 -9.85 -4.11
CA ILE A 227 18.07 -8.97 -2.95
C ILE A 227 19.50 -8.99 -2.39
N HIS A 228 20.04 -7.80 -2.18
CA HIS A 228 21.33 -7.61 -1.49
C HIS A 228 21.07 -6.81 -0.22
N LEU A 229 21.25 -7.44 0.92
CA LEU A 229 21.17 -6.84 2.25
C LEU A 229 22.55 -6.84 2.89
N ASN A 230 22.81 -5.82 3.71
CA ASN A 230 24.02 -5.79 4.53
C ASN A 230 23.97 -6.90 5.58
N GLU A 231 25.11 -7.50 5.91
CA GLU A 231 25.22 -8.60 6.89
C GLU A 231 24.69 -8.22 8.29
N GLY A 232 24.69 -6.94 8.65
CA GLY A 232 24.14 -6.46 9.91
C GLY A 232 22.60 -6.39 9.99
N THR A 233 21.90 -6.59 8.87
CA THR A 233 20.42 -6.53 8.84
C THR A 233 19.85 -7.93 9.02
N GLN A 234 19.55 -8.34 10.26
CA GLN A 234 19.01 -9.68 10.53
C GLN A 234 17.49 -9.77 10.34
N VAL A 235 16.76 -8.72 10.68
CA VAL A 235 15.29 -8.62 10.54
C VAL A 235 14.94 -7.32 9.82
N PHE A 236 14.01 -7.38 8.89
CA PHE A 236 13.55 -6.22 8.12
C PHE A 236 12.09 -6.41 7.70
N LEU A 237 11.46 -5.33 7.22
CA LEU A 237 10.10 -5.36 6.71
C LEU A 237 10.10 -5.23 5.19
N TYR A 238 9.23 -6.00 4.54
CA TYR A 238 9.15 -6.01 3.10
C TYR A 238 7.69 -6.15 2.62
N GLN A 239 7.30 -5.39 1.60
CA GLN A 239 5.98 -5.46 0.99
C GLN A 239 5.85 -6.68 0.07
N LEU A 240 6.14 -7.87 0.57
CA LEU A 240 6.03 -9.10 -0.20
C LEU A 240 5.52 -10.23 0.68
N VAL A 241 4.63 -11.06 0.14
CA VAL A 241 4.21 -12.30 0.80
C VAL A 241 5.26 -13.39 0.58
N GLY A 242 5.54 -14.14 1.64
CA GLY A 242 6.37 -15.34 1.59
C GLY A 242 5.53 -16.56 1.88
N THR A 243 5.36 -17.46 0.92
CA THR A 243 4.49 -18.64 1.05
C THR A 243 5.20 -19.84 1.66
N TRP A 244 6.50 -19.77 1.85
CA TRP A 244 7.30 -20.85 2.42
C TRP A 244 7.51 -20.66 3.93
N GLY A 245 6.43 -20.91 4.70
CA GLY A 245 6.36 -20.68 6.14
C GLY A 245 5.93 -19.26 6.48
N GLN A 246 4.63 -18.99 6.40
CA GLN A 246 4.04 -17.67 6.63
C GLN A 246 3.25 -17.64 7.94
N LEU A 247 3.67 -16.79 8.89
CA LEU A 247 2.85 -16.39 10.03
C LEU A 247 1.87 -15.31 9.58
N LEU A 248 0.59 -15.49 9.90
CA LEU A 248 -0.48 -14.55 9.59
C LEU A 248 -1.03 -13.93 10.87
N PHE A 249 -1.17 -12.60 10.87
CA PHE A 249 -1.83 -11.88 11.93
C PHE A 249 -3.35 -11.80 11.68
N PRO A 250 -4.19 -11.91 12.73
CA PRO A 250 -5.63 -12.11 12.57
C PRO A 250 -6.34 -10.98 11.84
N ARG A 251 -6.08 -9.72 12.21
CA ARG A 251 -6.80 -8.56 11.65
C ARG A 251 -6.51 -8.35 10.16
N PRO A 252 -5.26 -8.27 9.70
CA PRO A 252 -4.96 -8.12 8.28
C PRO A 252 -5.47 -9.28 7.44
N TRP A 253 -5.46 -10.50 7.98
CA TRP A 253 -6.00 -11.66 7.28
C TRP A 253 -7.52 -11.60 7.11
N LYS A 254 -8.27 -11.22 8.17
CA LYS A 254 -9.72 -10.99 8.05
C LYS A 254 -10.05 -9.91 7.03
N GLU A 255 -9.33 -8.79 7.08
CA GLU A 255 -9.51 -7.71 6.11
C GLU A 255 -9.27 -8.19 4.68
N PHE A 256 -8.18 -8.92 4.46
CA PHE A 256 -7.89 -9.51 3.16
C PHE A 256 -9.01 -10.43 2.67
N ARG A 257 -9.52 -11.32 3.51
CA ARG A 257 -10.57 -12.25 3.12
C ARG A 257 -11.84 -11.54 2.71
N LEU A 258 -12.29 -10.53 3.47
CA LEU A 258 -13.45 -9.71 3.13
C LEU A 258 -13.22 -8.89 1.84
N TRP A 259 -12.02 -8.34 1.68
CA TRP A 259 -11.62 -7.63 0.47
C TRP A 259 -11.60 -8.57 -0.75
N TYR A 260 -11.03 -9.77 -0.61
CA TYR A 260 -11.00 -10.79 -1.67
C TYR A 260 -12.42 -11.17 -2.12
N ASP A 261 -13.31 -11.50 -1.18
CA ASP A 261 -14.67 -11.91 -1.49
C ASP A 261 -15.43 -10.79 -2.23
N THR A 262 -15.28 -9.54 -1.79
CA THR A 262 -15.88 -8.37 -2.45
C THR A 262 -15.38 -8.20 -3.88
N HIS A 263 -14.06 -8.32 -4.10
CA HIS A 263 -13.46 -8.14 -5.42
C HIS A 263 -13.80 -9.30 -6.35
N LYS A 264 -13.79 -10.51 -5.83
CA LYS A 264 -14.15 -11.72 -6.57
C LYS A 264 -15.59 -11.67 -7.05
N THR A 265 -16.51 -11.25 -6.20
CA THR A 265 -17.93 -11.10 -6.55
C THR A 265 -18.16 -10.03 -7.62
N LYS A 266 -17.36 -8.96 -7.64
CA LYS A 266 -17.41 -7.88 -8.64
C LYS A 266 -16.61 -8.20 -9.91
N ASP A 267 -16.07 -9.39 -10.06
CA ASP A 267 -15.19 -9.81 -11.16
C ASP A 267 -13.95 -8.92 -11.37
N VAL A 268 -13.50 -8.24 -10.31
CA VAL A 268 -12.23 -7.49 -10.33
C VAL A 268 -11.08 -8.48 -10.35
N LYS A 269 -10.11 -8.28 -11.24
CA LYS A 269 -8.93 -9.15 -11.36
C LYS A 269 -7.75 -8.61 -10.52
N PRO A 270 -6.90 -9.47 -9.97
CA PRO A 270 -5.73 -9.05 -9.19
C PRO A 270 -4.55 -8.63 -10.09
N ILE A 271 -4.83 -7.75 -11.04
CA ILE A 271 -3.83 -7.21 -11.95
C ILE A 271 -3.11 -6.04 -11.28
N LEU A 272 -1.79 -6.08 -11.26
CA LEU A 272 -0.90 -5.02 -10.82
C LEU A 272 0.28 -4.99 -11.79
N ASP A 273 0.22 -4.09 -12.77
CA ASP A 273 1.21 -4.03 -13.84
C ASP A 273 2.61 -3.76 -13.29
N GLY A 274 3.63 -4.28 -13.96
CA GLY A 274 5.02 -4.23 -13.48
C GLY A 274 5.40 -5.34 -12.51
N MET A 275 4.42 -6.05 -11.92
CA MET A 275 4.67 -7.16 -11.01
C MET A 275 4.71 -8.51 -11.75
N VAL A 276 5.69 -9.36 -11.41
CA VAL A 276 5.81 -10.73 -11.95
C VAL A 276 4.54 -11.56 -11.69
N THR A 277 3.87 -11.31 -10.59
CA THR A 277 2.65 -12.00 -10.16
C THR A 277 1.45 -11.76 -11.07
N THR A 278 1.41 -10.64 -11.77
CA THR A 278 0.43 -10.39 -12.84
C THR A 278 0.60 -11.38 -14.00
N GLY A 279 1.85 -11.68 -14.38
CA GLY A 279 2.16 -12.72 -15.38
C GLY A 279 1.74 -14.11 -14.90
N TRP A 280 1.95 -14.43 -13.64
CA TRP A 280 1.51 -15.69 -13.05
C TRP A 280 -0.02 -15.81 -13.07
N TYR A 281 -0.73 -14.76 -12.69
CA TYR A 281 -2.19 -14.79 -12.74
C TYR A 281 -2.73 -14.93 -14.16
N LYS A 282 -2.15 -14.23 -15.13
CA LYS A 282 -2.53 -14.37 -16.56
C LYS A 282 -2.35 -15.80 -17.06
N LYS A 283 -1.33 -16.54 -16.55
CA LYS A 283 -1.06 -17.92 -16.91
C LYS A 283 -1.92 -18.94 -16.14
N MET A 284 -2.10 -18.75 -14.84
CA MET A 284 -2.67 -19.75 -13.94
C MET A 284 -4.09 -19.42 -13.46
N GLY A 285 -4.53 -18.16 -13.59
CA GLY A 285 -5.85 -17.73 -13.12
C GLY A 285 -6.01 -17.93 -11.61
N ASP A 286 -7.18 -18.42 -11.24
CA ASP A 286 -7.56 -18.66 -9.84
C ASP A 286 -6.96 -19.97 -9.26
N LYS A 287 -5.94 -20.54 -9.86
CA LYS A 287 -5.19 -21.64 -9.25
C LYS A 287 -4.22 -21.16 -8.16
N ILE A 288 -3.91 -19.86 -8.13
CA ILE A 288 -2.98 -19.24 -7.17
C ILE A 288 -3.60 -18.03 -6.46
N TRP A 289 -3.34 -17.93 -5.17
CA TRP A 289 -3.89 -16.86 -4.31
C TRP A 289 -2.97 -15.64 -4.18
N THR A 290 -1.67 -15.82 -4.35
CA THR A 290 -0.65 -14.78 -4.11
C THR A 290 -0.86 -13.48 -4.89
N PRO A 291 -1.32 -13.46 -6.16
CA PRO A 291 -1.59 -12.20 -6.85
C PRO A 291 -2.68 -11.36 -6.17
N TRP A 292 -3.69 -12.02 -5.62
CA TRP A 292 -4.77 -11.36 -4.87
C TRP A 292 -4.22 -10.71 -3.60
N PHE A 293 -3.42 -11.46 -2.84
CA PHE A 293 -2.85 -10.94 -1.61
C PHE A 293 -1.85 -9.81 -1.88
N ILE A 294 -1.03 -9.92 -2.93
CA ILE A 294 -0.09 -8.87 -3.34
C ILE A 294 -0.83 -7.59 -3.74
N LYS A 295 -1.92 -7.69 -4.52
CA LYS A 295 -2.74 -6.52 -4.83
C LYS A 295 -3.34 -5.90 -3.57
N PHE A 296 -3.82 -6.70 -2.62
CA PHE A 296 -4.34 -6.23 -1.35
C PHE A 296 -3.29 -5.50 -0.50
N ILE A 297 -2.11 -6.10 -0.30
CA ILE A 297 -1.05 -5.46 0.50
C ILE A 297 -0.52 -4.19 -0.16
N HIS A 298 -0.50 -4.11 -1.49
CA HIS A 298 -0.19 -2.89 -2.22
C HIS A 298 -1.26 -1.82 -1.93
N ALA A 299 -2.53 -2.16 -2.10
CA ALA A 299 -3.64 -1.23 -1.89
C ALA A 299 -3.69 -0.69 -0.46
N ARG A 300 -3.41 -1.52 0.53
CA ARG A 300 -3.47 -1.16 1.96
C ARG A 300 -2.13 -0.67 2.54
N GLY A 301 -1.01 -0.88 1.86
CA GLY A 301 0.32 -0.53 2.34
C GLY A 301 0.75 -1.40 3.52
N TYR A 302 0.48 -2.71 3.46
CA TYR A 302 0.92 -3.68 4.46
C TYR A 302 2.34 -4.16 4.20
N PHE A 303 3.03 -4.53 5.28
CA PHE A 303 4.38 -5.09 5.27
C PHE A 303 4.43 -6.43 5.99
N ASN A 304 5.41 -7.24 5.63
CA ASN A 304 5.73 -8.53 6.23
C ASN A 304 7.11 -8.49 6.87
N ILE A 305 7.30 -9.19 7.98
CA ILE A 305 8.59 -9.34 8.61
C ILE A 305 9.35 -10.45 7.88
N TYR A 306 10.59 -10.19 7.54
CA TYR A 306 11.52 -11.12 6.91
C TYR A 306 12.82 -11.22 7.70
N THR A 307 13.54 -12.33 7.49
CA THR A 307 14.84 -12.58 8.08
C THR A 307 15.95 -12.60 7.02
N ASN A 308 17.15 -12.22 7.44
CA ASN A 308 18.38 -12.30 6.65
C ASN A 308 19.51 -12.82 7.55
N PHE A 309 19.61 -14.12 7.66
CA PHE A 309 20.66 -14.76 8.45
C PHE A 309 21.90 -15.02 7.58
N LEU A 310 23.04 -15.15 8.25
CA LEU A 310 24.31 -15.42 7.58
C LEU A 310 24.31 -16.77 6.85
N HIS A 311 25.25 -16.96 5.93
CA HIS A 311 25.47 -18.22 5.20
C HIS A 311 24.23 -18.74 4.45
N GLU A 312 23.37 -17.82 4.01
CA GLU A 312 22.11 -18.19 3.30
C GLU A 312 21.20 -19.12 4.12
N THR A 313 21.23 -19.03 5.46
CA THR A 313 20.37 -19.83 6.33
C THR A 313 18.96 -19.24 6.43
N ALA A 314 17.99 -20.10 6.73
CA ALA A 314 16.60 -19.73 6.94
C ALA A 314 15.95 -20.63 8.00
N LEU A 315 14.89 -20.13 8.64
CA LEU A 315 14.10 -20.92 9.60
C LEU A 315 13.06 -21.82 8.90
N SER A 316 12.79 -21.58 7.63
CA SER A 316 12.01 -22.46 6.75
C SER A 316 12.68 -22.58 5.39
N VAL A 317 12.73 -23.79 4.86
CA VAL A 317 13.36 -24.10 3.58
C VAL A 317 12.37 -24.87 2.71
N SER A 318 12.15 -24.40 1.48
CA SER A 318 11.40 -25.16 0.49
C SER A 318 12.33 -26.09 -0.27
N HIS A 319 11.98 -27.36 -0.35
CA HIS A 319 12.70 -28.32 -1.18
C HIS A 319 12.36 -28.22 -2.67
N ARG A 320 11.40 -27.34 -3.00
CA ARG A 320 10.95 -27.12 -4.38
C ARG A 320 10.67 -28.43 -5.10
N ASP A 321 9.91 -29.29 -4.42
CA ASP A 321 9.58 -30.61 -4.95
C ASP A 321 8.70 -30.48 -6.20
N ALA A 322 8.75 -31.50 -7.05
CA ALA A 322 7.95 -31.54 -8.28
C ALA A 322 6.46 -31.34 -7.98
N GLY A 323 5.81 -30.50 -8.75
CA GLY A 323 4.40 -30.09 -8.57
C GLY A 323 3.98 -28.97 -9.50
N VAL A 324 3.05 -28.13 -9.06
CA VAL A 324 2.48 -27.04 -9.90
C VAL A 324 3.54 -26.02 -10.34
N ASN A 325 4.48 -25.70 -9.46
CA ASN A 325 5.49 -24.65 -9.71
C ASN A 325 6.78 -25.20 -10.34
N TYR A 326 7.09 -26.49 -10.13
CA TYR A 326 8.33 -27.12 -10.57
C TYR A 326 8.02 -28.44 -11.26
N GLY A 327 8.41 -28.59 -12.52
CA GLY A 327 8.21 -29.85 -13.28
C GLY A 327 9.05 -31.01 -12.75
N LYS A 328 10.15 -30.72 -12.03
CA LYS A 328 11.00 -31.66 -11.30
C LYS A 328 11.51 -31.01 -10.02
N THR A 329 11.88 -31.83 -9.04
CA THR A 329 12.47 -31.34 -7.78
C THR A 329 13.76 -30.57 -8.07
N ALA A 330 13.79 -29.30 -7.58
CA ALA A 330 14.93 -28.40 -7.76
C ALA A 330 15.89 -28.38 -6.57
N GLY A 331 15.53 -29.05 -5.48
CA GLY A 331 16.30 -29.09 -4.24
C GLY A 331 16.06 -27.87 -3.32
N PRO A 332 16.70 -27.86 -2.14
CA PRO A 332 16.47 -26.83 -1.13
C PRO A 332 16.84 -25.44 -1.67
N ASP A 333 16.07 -24.42 -1.27
CA ASP A 333 16.30 -23.05 -1.69
C ASP A 333 17.31 -22.30 -0.83
N SER A 334 17.53 -22.76 0.39
CA SER A 334 18.37 -22.17 1.42
C SER A 334 18.96 -23.26 2.31
N ASN A 335 19.87 -22.90 3.19
CA ASN A 335 20.37 -23.77 4.24
C ASN A 335 19.44 -23.70 5.45
N LEU A 336 19.04 -24.85 6.00
CA LEU A 336 18.19 -24.89 7.17
C LEU A 336 19.02 -24.53 8.42
N MET A 337 18.53 -23.56 9.21
CA MET A 337 19.16 -23.17 10.46
C MET A 337 19.08 -24.32 11.47
N GLN A 338 20.22 -24.73 12.00
CA GLN A 338 20.34 -25.79 12.99
C GLN A 338 20.45 -25.24 14.41
N GLU A 339 20.14 -26.07 15.40
CA GLU A 339 20.23 -25.70 16.83
C GLU A 339 21.64 -25.31 17.28
N SER A 340 22.65 -25.90 16.66
CA SER A 340 24.07 -25.64 16.94
C SER A 340 24.62 -24.33 16.34
N SER A 341 23.81 -23.60 15.57
CA SER A 341 24.25 -22.34 15.01
C SER A 341 24.50 -21.33 16.15
N HIS A 342 25.74 -20.81 16.23
CA HIS A 342 26.17 -19.85 17.26
C HIS A 342 25.49 -18.49 17.20
N GLU A 343 24.44 -18.34 16.42
CA GLU A 343 23.65 -17.11 16.28
C GLU A 343 22.64 -16.92 17.44
N SER A 344 23.09 -17.09 18.70
CA SER A 344 22.25 -16.91 19.89
C SER A 344 21.61 -15.51 19.99
N ASN A 345 22.09 -14.55 19.21
CA ASN A 345 21.59 -13.17 19.19
C ASN A 345 20.36 -12.94 18.31
N PHE A 346 19.95 -13.88 17.45
CA PHE A 346 18.80 -13.66 16.55
C PHE A 346 17.45 -13.58 17.28
N PHE A 347 17.36 -14.06 18.51
CA PHE A 347 16.20 -13.86 19.37
C PHE A 347 16.11 -12.46 19.98
N LYS A 348 17.18 -11.66 19.92
CA LYS A 348 17.18 -10.28 20.38
C LYS A 348 16.63 -9.38 19.28
N LEU A 349 15.29 -9.31 19.22
CA LEU A 349 14.59 -8.49 18.25
C LEU A 349 14.83 -7.00 18.53
N GLU A 350 15.25 -6.27 17.51
CA GLU A 350 15.40 -4.83 17.59
C GLU A 350 14.05 -4.11 17.65
N PRO A 351 13.99 -2.90 18.23
CA PRO A 351 12.81 -2.05 18.17
C PRO A 351 12.39 -1.78 16.72
N LEU A 352 11.09 -1.75 16.46
CA LEU A 352 10.51 -1.56 15.12
C LEU A 352 11.06 -0.30 14.40
N ARG A 353 11.31 0.77 15.15
CA ARG A 353 11.86 2.03 14.63
C ARG A 353 13.29 1.91 14.06
N ASN A 354 14.03 0.87 14.44
CA ASN A 354 15.38 0.60 13.97
C ASN A 354 15.39 -0.33 12.75
N LEU A 355 14.28 -1.01 12.49
CA LEU A 355 14.17 -1.92 11.36
C LEU A 355 14.03 -1.15 10.05
N LYS A 356 14.64 -1.68 9.00
CA LYS A 356 14.48 -1.17 7.65
C LYS A 356 13.20 -1.71 7.00
N TRP A 357 12.52 -0.85 6.26
CA TRP A 357 11.30 -1.17 5.55
C TRP A 357 11.55 -1.05 4.05
N TYR A 358 11.07 -2.00 3.26
CA TYR A 358 11.28 -2.04 1.81
C TYR A 358 9.96 -2.22 1.06
N ASP A 359 9.80 -1.47 -0.03
CA ASP A 359 8.67 -1.60 -0.95
C ASP A 359 8.85 -2.76 -1.96
N PHE A 360 7.89 -2.93 -2.89
CA PHE A 360 7.96 -3.97 -3.93
C PHE A 360 9.16 -3.85 -4.88
N CYS A 361 9.79 -2.70 -4.95
CA CYS A 361 11.01 -2.47 -5.72
C CYS A 361 12.29 -2.65 -4.89
N PHE A 362 12.15 -3.09 -3.65
CA PHE A 362 13.23 -3.18 -2.67
C PHE A 362 13.90 -1.82 -2.42
N ARG A 363 13.12 -0.76 -2.43
CA ARG A 363 13.55 0.59 -2.04
C ARG A 363 13.24 0.79 -0.56
N GLU A 364 14.16 1.44 0.14
CA GLU A 364 13.94 1.78 1.54
C GLU A 364 12.79 2.78 1.69
N VAL A 365 11.84 2.44 2.53
CA VAL A 365 10.69 3.25 2.93
C VAL A 365 10.91 3.69 4.37
N VAL A 366 10.81 4.98 4.64
CA VAL A 366 10.89 5.51 6.00
C VAL A 366 9.48 5.90 6.42
N PRO A 367 8.77 5.08 7.22
CA PRO A 367 7.43 5.42 7.68
C PRO A 367 7.45 6.56 8.70
N ASP A 368 6.27 7.11 8.97
CA ASP A 368 6.00 8.09 10.03
C ASP A 368 6.77 9.42 9.93
N ARG A 369 7.12 9.83 8.68
CA ARG A 369 7.72 11.15 8.40
C ARG A 369 6.66 12.25 8.37
N MET A 370 5.97 12.46 9.49
CA MET A 370 5.00 13.55 9.62
C MET A 370 5.57 14.67 10.50
N VAL A 371 5.67 15.86 9.93
CA VAL A 371 6.11 17.07 10.61
C VAL A 371 4.92 17.73 11.28
N THR A 372 4.99 17.89 12.60
CA THR A 372 3.98 18.54 13.44
C THR A 372 4.55 19.71 14.23
N SER A 373 5.88 19.86 14.20
CA SER A 373 6.61 20.91 14.91
C SER A 373 7.79 21.43 14.09
N VAL A 374 8.29 22.61 14.46
CA VAL A 374 9.43 23.25 13.78
C VAL A 374 10.69 22.40 13.87
N HIS A 375 10.89 21.71 14.99
CA HIS A 375 12.08 20.89 15.23
C HIS A 375 12.17 19.65 14.32
N GLU A 376 11.01 19.13 13.90
CA GLU A 376 10.92 17.96 13.02
C GLU A 376 11.16 18.31 11.56
N LEU A 377 11.01 19.58 11.17
CA LEU A 377 11.04 20.00 9.78
C LEU A 377 12.40 19.77 9.13
N GLU A 378 13.48 20.26 9.71
CA GLU A 378 14.83 20.17 9.12
C GLU A 378 15.31 18.73 8.90
N PRO A 379 15.19 17.79 9.87
CA PRO A 379 15.50 16.38 9.65
C PRO A 379 14.72 15.77 8.49
N VAL A 380 13.41 16.06 8.37
CA VAL A 380 12.56 15.53 7.30
C VAL A 380 12.97 16.12 5.95
N LEU A 381 13.23 17.44 5.86
CA LEU A 381 13.71 18.07 4.63
C LEU A 381 15.07 17.47 4.17
N LYS A 382 15.99 17.20 5.10
CA LYS A 382 17.28 16.55 4.79
C LYS A 382 17.11 15.18 4.14
N THR A 383 16.12 14.42 4.58
CA THR A 383 15.84 13.09 4.01
C THR A 383 14.99 13.14 2.75
N ALA A 384 14.14 14.16 2.58
CA ALA A 384 13.25 14.31 1.44
C ALA A 384 13.96 14.88 0.19
N ARG A 385 15.02 15.69 0.36
CA ARG A 385 15.73 16.28 -0.77
C ARG A 385 16.55 15.26 -1.57
N LYS A 386 16.61 15.44 -2.90
CA LYS A 386 17.48 14.68 -3.80
C LYS A 386 18.22 15.66 -4.70
N MET A 387 19.54 15.52 -4.86
CA MET A 387 20.38 16.42 -5.66
C MET A 387 20.22 17.90 -5.28
N ASN A 388 20.10 18.20 -4.00
CA ASN A 388 19.81 19.54 -3.48
C ASN A 388 18.53 20.17 -4.07
N SER A 389 17.53 19.39 -4.40
CA SER A 389 16.25 19.85 -4.91
C SER A 389 15.10 19.26 -4.12
N LEU A 390 14.03 20.03 -3.94
CA LEU A 390 12.81 19.67 -3.22
C LEU A 390 11.58 20.17 -3.98
N VAL A 391 10.52 19.38 -4.01
CA VAL A 391 9.20 19.74 -4.52
C VAL A 391 8.21 19.85 -3.38
N LEU A 392 7.73 21.05 -3.08
CA LEU A 392 6.69 21.31 -2.10
C LEU A 392 5.32 21.18 -2.78
N VAL A 393 4.50 20.26 -2.32
CA VAL A 393 3.20 19.95 -2.90
C VAL A 393 2.09 20.30 -1.93
N SER A 394 1.19 21.18 -2.36
CA SER A 394 -0.01 21.50 -1.59
C SER A 394 -1.14 20.52 -1.94
N ILE A 395 -1.74 19.91 -0.92
CA ILE A 395 -2.93 19.09 -1.05
C ILE A 395 -4.19 19.76 -0.47
N TYR A 396 -4.13 21.06 -0.28
CA TYR A 396 -5.32 21.86 0.00
C TYR A 396 -6.24 21.88 -1.21
N ARG A 397 -7.53 21.89 -0.98
CA ARG A 397 -8.56 21.99 -2.04
C ARG A 397 -8.46 20.88 -3.12
N THR A 398 -7.87 19.76 -2.78
CA THR A 398 -7.87 18.57 -3.67
C THR A 398 -8.52 17.38 -2.98
N SER A 399 -9.02 16.44 -3.75
CA SER A 399 -9.51 15.18 -3.18
C SER A 399 -8.38 14.18 -2.99
N GLU A 400 -8.60 13.22 -2.09
CA GLU A 400 -7.68 12.12 -1.86
C GLU A 400 -7.33 11.37 -3.15
N MET A 401 -8.32 11.10 -4.01
CA MET A 401 -8.11 10.41 -5.30
C MET A 401 -7.12 11.15 -6.21
N PHE A 402 -7.24 12.49 -6.31
CA PHE A 402 -6.32 13.27 -7.13
C PHE A 402 -4.91 13.27 -6.57
N THR A 403 -4.76 13.36 -5.24
CA THR A 403 -3.45 13.25 -4.59
C THR A 403 -2.84 11.87 -4.81
N ARG A 404 -3.62 10.80 -4.74
CA ARG A 404 -3.15 9.44 -5.02
C ARG A 404 -2.76 9.27 -6.49
N ASN A 405 -3.53 9.84 -7.41
CA ASN A 405 -3.18 9.85 -8.83
C ASN A 405 -1.85 10.61 -9.06
N LEU A 406 -1.65 11.76 -8.40
CA LEU A 406 -0.39 12.50 -8.45
C LEU A 406 0.79 11.67 -7.92
N LEU A 407 0.61 10.94 -6.81
CA LEU A 407 1.64 10.03 -6.28
C LEU A 407 2.01 8.94 -7.27
N CYS A 408 1.04 8.34 -7.96
CA CYS A 408 1.31 7.34 -9.00
C CYS A 408 2.08 7.95 -10.17
N HIS A 409 1.85 9.23 -10.52
CA HIS A 409 2.68 9.95 -11.49
C HIS A 409 4.09 10.20 -10.96
N PHE A 410 4.25 10.57 -9.69
CA PHE A 410 5.57 10.73 -9.09
C PHE A 410 6.36 9.41 -9.12
N GLU A 411 5.72 8.30 -8.78
CA GLU A 411 6.35 6.97 -8.94
C GLU A 411 6.75 6.70 -10.39
N ARG A 412 5.83 6.92 -11.33
CA ARG A 412 6.09 6.70 -12.76
C ARG A 412 7.25 7.54 -13.29
N LEU A 413 7.40 8.76 -12.79
CA LEU A 413 8.41 9.73 -13.23
C LEU A 413 9.69 9.72 -12.39
N ASP A 414 9.83 8.85 -11.41
CA ASP A 414 10.93 8.80 -10.42
C ASP A 414 11.13 10.11 -9.64
N ILE A 415 10.05 10.85 -9.40
CA ILE A 415 10.07 12.05 -8.57
C ILE A 415 9.95 11.60 -7.12
N ARG A 416 11.00 11.77 -6.32
CA ARG A 416 11.06 11.32 -4.92
C ARG A 416 11.40 12.43 -3.92
N ASN A 417 11.84 13.56 -4.43
CA ASN A 417 12.26 14.72 -3.66
C ASN A 417 11.08 15.68 -3.40
N TYR A 418 10.04 15.18 -2.77
CA TYR A 418 8.84 15.97 -2.45
C TYR A 418 8.49 15.92 -0.98
N ILE A 419 7.67 16.90 -0.57
CA ILE A 419 6.99 16.92 0.71
C ILE A 419 5.58 17.48 0.51
N PHE A 420 4.59 16.82 1.11
CA PHE A 420 3.21 17.28 1.06
C PHE A 420 2.88 18.19 2.23
N ILE A 421 2.06 19.22 1.98
CA ILE A 421 1.44 20.02 3.02
C ILE A 421 -0.09 19.93 2.92
N GLY A 422 -0.77 19.73 4.04
CA GLY A 422 -2.22 19.58 4.03
C GLY A 422 -2.86 19.76 5.40
N PRO A 423 -4.20 19.90 5.41
CA PRO A 423 -4.99 20.11 6.63
C PRO A 423 -5.56 18.81 7.20
N ASP A 424 -5.75 17.75 6.39
CA ASP A 424 -6.42 16.52 6.80
C ASP A 424 -5.42 15.56 7.44
N ARG A 425 -5.46 15.50 8.75
CA ARG A 425 -4.58 14.66 9.55
C ARG A 425 -4.70 13.17 9.22
N ASN A 426 -5.90 12.66 8.97
CA ASN A 426 -6.08 11.22 8.74
C ASN A 426 -5.44 10.81 7.40
N PHE A 427 -5.64 11.61 6.37
CA PHE A 427 -5.02 11.38 5.08
C PHE A 427 -3.49 11.57 5.15
N LEU A 428 -3.01 12.60 5.86
CA LEU A 428 -1.58 12.80 6.08
C LEU A 428 -0.93 11.63 6.84
N LEU A 429 -1.62 11.05 7.83
CA LEU A 429 -1.17 9.84 8.52
C LEU A 429 -1.08 8.65 7.55
N ASP A 430 -2.07 8.46 6.66
CA ASP A 430 -2.02 7.40 5.65
C ASP A 430 -0.84 7.57 4.70
N LEU A 431 -0.56 8.79 4.24
CA LEU A 431 0.60 9.10 3.41
C LEU A 431 1.91 8.84 4.16
N SER A 432 2.02 9.34 5.40
CA SER A 432 3.23 9.23 6.22
C SER A 432 3.62 7.78 6.51
N ARG A 433 2.64 6.92 6.89
CA ARG A 433 2.90 5.50 7.14
C ARG A 433 3.38 4.73 5.90
N ARG A 434 3.02 5.21 4.70
CA ARG A 434 3.49 4.68 3.41
C ARG A 434 4.86 5.23 3.01
N GLY A 435 5.45 6.08 3.85
CA GLY A 435 6.78 6.64 3.65
C GLY A 435 6.82 7.97 2.92
N HIS A 436 5.67 8.61 2.67
CA HIS A 436 5.64 9.93 2.06
C HIS A 436 5.84 11.01 3.14
N PRO A 437 6.80 11.94 2.97
CA PRO A 437 7.00 13.02 3.92
C PRO A 437 5.84 14.02 3.84
N VAL A 438 5.27 14.39 4.99
CA VAL A 438 4.10 15.25 5.09
C VAL A 438 4.25 16.29 6.20
N ILE A 439 3.55 17.43 6.07
CA ILE A 439 3.43 18.45 7.12
C ILE A 439 1.96 18.60 7.48
N ASP A 440 1.62 18.34 8.75
CA ASP A 440 0.32 18.69 9.34
C ASP A 440 0.31 20.18 9.64
N VAL A 441 -0.25 20.95 8.70
CA VAL A 441 -0.23 22.42 8.76
C VAL A 441 -0.86 22.95 10.03
N ASN A 442 -1.93 22.35 10.52
CA ASN A 442 -2.64 22.82 11.69
C ASN A 442 -1.76 22.73 12.94
N ARG A 443 -1.14 21.56 13.17
CA ARG A 443 -0.26 21.36 14.33
C ARG A 443 1.04 22.14 14.20
N PHE A 444 1.60 22.17 13.00
CA PHE A 444 2.84 22.90 12.74
C PHE A 444 2.73 24.40 13.06
N VAL A 445 1.61 25.04 12.66
CA VAL A 445 1.39 26.46 12.96
C VAL A 445 1.10 26.67 14.44
N ASP A 446 0.38 25.73 15.08
CA ASP A 446 0.08 25.83 16.52
C ASP A 446 1.34 25.73 17.41
N ASP A 447 2.42 25.09 16.92
CA ASP A 447 3.73 25.02 17.59
C ASP A 447 4.48 26.38 17.54
N ILE A 448 4.20 27.23 16.54
CA ILE A 448 4.85 28.52 16.38
C ILE A 448 4.06 29.60 17.13
N LYS A 449 4.47 29.89 18.37
CA LYS A 449 3.75 30.79 19.29
C LYS A 449 3.47 32.19 18.73
N GLU A 450 4.35 32.69 17.87
CA GLU A 450 4.28 34.07 17.32
C GLU A 450 3.17 34.22 16.26
N TYR A 451 2.63 33.14 15.73
CA TYR A 451 1.70 33.12 14.59
C TYR A 451 0.28 32.63 14.92
N LYS A 452 -0.06 32.48 16.18
CA LYS A 452 -1.41 32.05 16.63
C LYS A 452 -2.56 32.96 16.17
N SER A 453 -2.25 34.19 15.75
CA SER A 453 -3.25 35.17 15.28
C SER A 453 -3.71 34.96 13.83
N PHE A 454 -2.93 34.20 13.02
CA PHE A 454 -3.23 33.97 11.59
C PHE A 454 -4.25 32.83 11.40
N LYS A 455 -5.53 33.16 11.51
CA LYS A 455 -6.62 32.19 11.47
C LYS A 455 -6.90 31.61 10.07
N TYR A 456 -6.63 32.36 9.00
CA TYR A 456 -7.20 32.06 7.67
C TYR A 456 -6.22 31.62 6.59
N GLN A 457 -4.91 31.80 6.76
CA GLN A 457 -3.92 31.58 5.71
C GLN A 457 -2.74 30.69 6.15
N LYS A 458 -3.02 29.70 7.02
CA LYS A 458 -2.01 28.76 7.53
C LYS A 458 -1.21 28.09 6.39
N GLU A 459 -1.88 27.74 5.29
CA GLU A 459 -1.24 27.13 4.11
C GLU A 459 -0.15 28.03 3.53
N ILE A 460 -0.46 29.32 3.31
CA ILE A 460 0.45 30.30 2.69
C ILE A 460 1.67 30.51 3.58
N PHE A 461 1.44 30.67 4.88
CA PHE A 461 2.53 30.81 5.85
C PHE A 461 3.45 29.59 5.85
N VAL A 462 2.89 28.36 5.91
CA VAL A 462 3.69 27.13 5.96
C VAL A 462 4.47 26.95 4.66
N LYS A 463 3.89 27.24 3.48
CA LYS A 463 4.62 27.25 2.20
C LYS A 463 5.83 28.17 2.26
N ALA A 464 5.63 29.44 2.69
CA ALA A 464 6.71 30.43 2.79
C ALA A 464 7.79 29.98 3.78
N TYR A 465 7.41 29.44 4.92
CA TYR A 465 8.33 29.01 5.98
C TYR A 465 9.15 27.77 5.55
N VAL A 466 8.51 26.79 4.92
CA VAL A 466 9.20 25.57 4.42
C VAL A 466 10.20 25.92 3.33
N ILE A 467 9.85 26.84 2.39
CA ILE A 467 10.76 27.33 1.38
C ILE A 467 11.97 28.02 2.04
N LYS A 468 11.73 28.90 3.03
CA LYS A 468 12.81 29.54 3.78
C LYS A 468 13.79 28.49 4.32
N LYS A 469 13.27 27.47 5.01
CA LYS A 469 14.10 26.42 5.60
C LYS A 469 14.85 25.60 4.55
N ALA A 470 14.22 25.30 3.43
CA ALA A 470 14.88 24.60 2.32
C ALA A 470 16.02 25.44 1.71
N LEU A 471 15.80 26.74 1.49
CA LEU A 471 16.81 27.65 0.96
C LEU A 471 17.98 27.87 1.96
N GLU A 472 17.71 27.94 3.27
CA GLU A 472 18.75 27.98 4.32
C GLU A 472 19.67 26.74 4.27
N MET A 473 19.15 25.61 3.76
CA MET A 473 19.91 24.37 3.53
C MET A 473 20.55 24.30 2.14
N ASN A 474 20.58 25.41 1.40
CA ASN A 474 21.03 25.50 0.01
C ASN A 474 20.33 24.49 -0.91
N CYS A 475 19.01 24.37 -0.77
CA CYS A 475 18.18 23.44 -1.52
C CYS A 475 17.27 24.19 -2.49
N ASP A 476 17.39 23.89 -3.79
CA ASP A 476 16.51 24.41 -4.83
C ASP A 476 15.08 23.92 -4.54
N THR A 477 14.10 24.85 -4.54
CA THR A 477 12.75 24.49 -4.12
C THR A 477 11.73 24.80 -5.19
N TRP A 478 10.94 23.80 -5.55
CA TRP A 478 9.79 23.91 -6.41
C TRP A 478 8.50 23.95 -5.58
N VAL A 479 7.52 24.72 -6.03
CA VAL A 479 6.16 24.68 -5.49
C VAL A 479 5.23 24.20 -6.58
N LEU A 480 4.43 23.20 -6.23
CA LEU A 480 3.40 22.61 -7.08
C LEU A 480 2.05 22.71 -6.36
N ASP A 481 1.10 23.40 -6.95
CA ASP A 481 -0.25 23.50 -6.38
C ASP A 481 -1.14 22.30 -6.77
N HIS A 482 -2.25 22.18 -6.07
CA HIS A 482 -3.21 21.06 -6.14
C HIS A 482 -3.85 20.81 -7.52
N ASN A 483 -3.80 21.79 -8.41
CA ASN A 483 -4.42 21.73 -9.73
C ASN A 483 -3.42 21.45 -10.86
N MET A 484 -2.29 20.86 -10.54
CA MET A 484 -1.22 20.53 -11.48
C MET A 484 -0.82 19.07 -11.38
N LEU A 485 -0.53 18.48 -12.53
CA LEU A 485 -0.07 17.10 -12.66
C LEU A 485 1.16 17.05 -13.56
N PRO A 486 2.35 16.69 -13.05
CA PRO A 486 3.53 16.48 -13.88
C PRO A 486 3.32 15.30 -14.84
N VAL A 487 3.70 15.49 -16.09
CA VAL A 487 3.61 14.48 -17.15
C VAL A 487 4.99 13.94 -17.53
N LYS A 488 6.04 14.76 -17.32
CA LYS A 488 7.45 14.40 -17.53
C LYS A 488 8.30 14.81 -16.32
N ASN A 489 9.39 14.09 -16.10
CA ASN A 489 10.32 14.33 -14.99
C ASN A 489 11.30 15.48 -15.24
N ASP A 490 11.55 15.84 -16.50
CA ASP A 490 12.47 16.90 -16.90
C ASP A 490 12.03 18.31 -16.44
N LEU A 491 10.76 18.46 -16.03
CA LEU A 491 10.26 19.70 -15.45
C LEU A 491 11.10 20.17 -14.25
N PHE A 492 11.47 19.24 -13.36
CA PHE A 492 12.17 19.56 -12.11
C PHE A 492 13.69 19.48 -12.21
N LEU A 493 14.24 19.11 -13.37
CA LEU A 493 15.66 18.79 -13.49
C LEU A 493 16.46 19.82 -14.30
N ASP A 494 16.01 20.30 -15.47
CA ASP A 494 16.92 20.98 -16.37
C ASP A 494 16.45 22.30 -17.00
N SER A 495 15.16 22.53 -17.18
CA SER A 495 14.68 23.64 -18.02
C SER A 495 14.95 25.03 -17.46
N PHE A 496 15.13 25.14 -16.14
CA PHE A 496 15.28 26.42 -15.44
C PHE A 496 16.68 26.63 -14.82
N ARG A 497 17.54 25.61 -14.84
CA ARG A 497 18.91 25.71 -14.31
C ARG A 497 19.87 26.43 -15.21
N VAL A 498 19.51 26.66 -16.49
CA VAL A 498 20.40 27.15 -17.55
C VAL A 498 20.86 28.59 -17.31
N ASP A 499 20.02 29.42 -16.67
CA ASP A 499 20.39 30.81 -16.37
C ASP A 499 20.72 31.00 -14.89
N SER A 500 22.00 30.93 -14.56
CA SER A 500 22.50 31.11 -13.18
C SER A 500 22.32 32.54 -12.63
N SER A 501 21.96 33.50 -13.47
CA SER A 501 21.73 34.89 -13.05
C SER A 501 20.32 35.13 -12.47
N ILE A 502 19.42 34.17 -12.57
CA ILE A 502 18.03 34.27 -12.13
C ILE A 502 17.79 33.34 -10.95
N ASP A 503 17.39 33.92 -9.83
CA ASP A 503 17.14 33.18 -8.59
C ASP A 503 15.71 32.67 -8.47
N PHE A 504 14.73 33.33 -9.10
CA PHE A 504 13.32 32.99 -8.99
C PHE A 504 12.64 32.92 -10.34
N TYR A 505 11.89 31.82 -10.56
CA TYR A 505 11.03 31.65 -11.72
C TYR A 505 9.59 31.49 -11.24
N ILE A 506 8.68 32.26 -11.82
CA ILE A 506 7.26 32.26 -11.45
C ILE A 506 6.43 32.02 -12.70
N GLY A 507 5.48 31.11 -12.62
CA GLY A 507 4.51 30.89 -13.68
C GLY A 507 3.60 32.11 -13.87
N LYS A 508 3.21 32.39 -15.11
CA LYS A 508 2.25 33.46 -15.40
C LYS A 508 0.80 33.05 -15.11
N ARG A 509 0.48 31.79 -15.30
CA ARG A 509 -0.87 31.22 -15.16
C ARG A 509 -0.98 30.20 -14.06
N LEU A 510 0.09 29.45 -13.83
CA LEU A 510 0.13 28.33 -12.90
C LEU A 510 0.67 28.76 -11.53
N GLY A 511 0.21 28.09 -10.49
CA GLY A 511 0.82 28.17 -9.17
C GLY A 511 2.19 27.49 -9.10
N LEU A 512 3.03 27.71 -10.12
CA LEU A 512 4.38 27.16 -10.24
C LEU A 512 5.41 28.20 -9.79
N LEU A 513 6.24 27.84 -8.82
CA LEU A 513 7.34 28.66 -8.36
C LEU A 513 8.61 27.82 -8.26
N PHE A 514 9.71 28.35 -8.71
CA PHE A 514 11.05 27.85 -8.43
C PHE A 514 11.86 28.91 -7.67
N ALA A 515 12.53 28.49 -6.62
CA ALA A 515 13.46 29.30 -5.85
C ALA A 515 14.80 28.59 -5.75
N ARG A 516 15.87 29.27 -6.15
CA ARG A 516 17.23 28.73 -6.12
C ARG A 516 17.79 28.73 -4.70
N GLY A 517 18.48 27.67 -4.31
CA GLY A 517 19.06 27.53 -2.96
C GLY A 517 19.97 28.66 -2.53
N SER A 518 20.73 29.26 -3.48
CA SER A 518 21.60 30.42 -3.23
C SER A 518 20.85 31.69 -2.81
N SER A 519 19.53 31.76 -2.99
CA SER A 519 18.71 32.95 -2.73
C SER A 519 18.19 33.05 -1.29
N SER A 520 18.71 32.29 -0.35
CA SER A 520 18.28 32.25 1.07
C SER A 520 18.28 33.65 1.74
N GLY A 521 19.21 34.54 1.38
CA GLY A 521 19.28 35.90 1.90
C GLY A 521 18.07 36.77 1.54
N VAL A 522 17.41 36.49 0.43
CA VAL A 522 16.19 37.20 -0.01
C VAL A 522 14.99 36.71 0.78
N TRP A 523 14.91 35.39 1.02
CA TRP A 523 13.75 34.71 1.65
C TRP A 523 13.89 34.67 3.18
N SER A 524 13.97 35.85 3.80
CA SER A 524 14.14 36.04 5.24
C SER A 524 12.80 35.94 6.02
N ASP A 525 12.84 35.96 7.37
CA ASP A 525 11.63 36.03 8.21
C ASP A 525 10.76 37.22 7.86
N ARG A 526 11.39 38.38 7.56
CA ARG A 526 10.65 39.55 7.11
C ARG A 526 9.88 39.29 5.82
N PHE A 527 10.44 38.51 4.91
CA PHE A 527 9.78 38.10 3.66
C PHE A 527 8.58 37.21 3.94
N VAL A 528 8.75 36.18 4.78
CA VAL A 528 7.68 35.27 5.21
C VAL A 528 6.53 36.03 5.85
N ASN A 529 6.85 36.96 6.77
CA ASN A 529 5.87 37.79 7.45
C ASN A 529 5.11 38.74 6.50
N GLU A 530 5.80 39.25 5.48
CA GLU A 530 5.18 40.14 4.48
C GLU A 530 4.17 39.36 3.62
N ILE A 531 4.51 38.15 3.17
CA ILE A 531 3.57 37.28 2.43
C ILE A 531 2.36 36.95 3.31
N ALA A 532 2.58 36.56 4.57
CA ALA A 532 1.52 36.21 5.48
C ALA A 532 0.55 37.38 5.72
N ARG A 533 1.06 38.59 5.90
CA ARG A 533 0.24 39.80 6.05
C ARG A 533 -0.57 40.11 4.78
N MET A 534 0.05 40.01 3.60
CA MET A 534 -0.68 40.22 2.34
C MET A 534 -1.78 39.18 2.12
N ALA A 535 -1.61 37.98 2.62
CA ALA A 535 -2.61 36.95 2.52
C ALA A 535 -3.85 37.20 3.42
N GLU A 536 -3.72 38.03 4.42
CA GLU A 536 -4.84 38.42 5.30
C GLU A 536 -5.66 39.59 4.77
N ASP A 537 -5.17 40.29 3.75
CA ASP A 537 -5.87 41.39 3.12
C ASP A 537 -7.10 40.87 2.35
N THR A 538 -8.28 41.15 2.88
CA THR A 538 -9.58 40.64 2.43
C THR A 538 -10.08 41.29 1.13
N GLU A 539 -9.42 42.31 0.62
CA GLU A 539 -9.80 43.02 -0.62
C GLU A 539 -9.28 42.33 -1.89
N MET A 540 -8.46 41.29 -1.76
CA MET A 540 -7.88 40.61 -2.92
C MET A 540 -8.86 39.60 -3.55
N SER A 541 -8.90 39.56 -4.89
CA SER A 541 -9.65 38.55 -5.63
C SER A 541 -9.11 37.13 -5.34
N LYS A 542 -9.93 36.10 -5.57
CA LYS A 542 -9.53 34.68 -5.37
C LYS A 542 -8.25 34.31 -6.13
N ASP A 543 -8.09 34.82 -7.35
CA ASP A 543 -6.91 34.54 -8.18
C ASP A 543 -5.66 35.26 -7.70
N GLU A 544 -5.83 36.44 -7.07
CA GLU A 544 -4.73 37.24 -6.52
C GLU A 544 -4.28 36.80 -5.14
N SER A 545 -5.09 35.98 -4.43
CA SER A 545 -4.78 35.46 -3.10
C SER A 545 -3.88 34.20 -3.12
N GLY A 546 -3.54 33.67 -4.29
CA GLY A 546 -2.69 32.50 -4.43
C GLY A 546 -1.25 32.73 -3.95
N PHE A 547 -0.65 31.73 -3.31
CA PHE A 547 0.70 31.81 -2.73
C PHE A 547 1.75 32.35 -3.72
N VAL A 548 1.77 31.81 -4.93
CA VAL A 548 2.78 32.16 -5.95
C VAL A 548 2.63 33.61 -6.41
N PHE A 549 1.40 34.10 -6.52
CA PHE A 549 1.13 35.50 -6.86
C PHE A 549 1.61 36.45 -5.77
N LEU A 550 1.32 36.13 -4.50
CA LEU A 550 1.76 36.93 -3.35
C LEU A 550 3.29 36.96 -3.23
N ALA A 551 3.94 35.80 -3.36
CA ALA A 551 5.39 35.71 -3.36
C ALA A 551 6.00 36.54 -4.49
N GLY A 552 5.44 36.49 -5.69
CA GLY A 552 5.86 37.32 -6.83
C GLY A 552 5.78 38.82 -6.55
N LYS A 553 4.66 39.30 -6.02
CA LYS A 553 4.50 40.71 -5.64
C LYS A 553 5.53 41.17 -4.62
N VAL A 554 5.83 40.35 -3.60
CA VAL A 554 6.84 40.70 -2.57
C VAL A 554 8.24 40.70 -3.19
N LEU A 555 8.59 39.74 -4.06
CA LEU A 555 9.88 39.72 -4.74
C LEU A 555 10.08 40.96 -5.63
N GLU A 556 9.07 41.36 -6.41
CA GLU A 556 9.11 42.55 -7.26
C GLU A 556 9.29 43.83 -6.45
N ARG A 557 8.55 43.99 -5.33
CA ARG A 557 8.71 45.14 -4.41
C ARG A 557 10.11 45.24 -3.82
N LYS A 558 10.79 44.11 -3.64
CA LYS A 558 12.17 44.08 -3.15
C LYS A 558 13.22 44.27 -4.26
N GLY A 559 12.80 44.47 -5.50
CA GLY A 559 13.69 44.66 -6.62
C GLY A 559 14.50 43.40 -6.99
N VAL A 560 14.02 42.22 -6.62
CA VAL A 560 14.68 40.94 -6.89
C VAL A 560 14.49 40.58 -8.37
N LYS A 561 15.56 40.10 -9.01
CA LYS A 561 15.48 39.58 -10.39
C LYS A 561 14.69 38.29 -10.42
N LEU A 562 13.47 38.34 -10.93
CA LEU A 562 12.64 37.21 -11.18
C LEU A 562 12.29 37.08 -12.67
N ARG A 563 12.08 35.86 -13.15
CA ARG A 563 11.60 35.57 -14.48
C ARG A 563 10.21 35.00 -14.46
N ARG A 564 9.28 35.68 -15.14
CA ARG A 564 7.96 35.14 -15.38
C ARG A 564 8.01 34.19 -16.58
N VAL A 565 7.58 32.93 -16.36
CA VAL A 565 7.61 31.88 -17.36
C VAL A 565 6.24 31.78 -18.02
N ASP A 566 6.25 31.73 -19.34
CA ASP A 566 5.04 31.41 -20.12
C ASP A 566 4.93 29.89 -20.25
N GLU A 567 3.99 29.30 -19.51
CA GLU A 567 3.78 27.85 -19.48
C GLU A 567 3.07 27.33 -20.72
N GLY A 568 2.52 28.19 -21.59
CA GLY A 568 1.75 27.78 -22.77
C GLY A 568 2.50 26.87 -23.74
N GLY A 569 3.87 26.95 -23.74
CA GLY A 569 4.72 26.09 -24.57
C GLY A 569 4.91 24.66 -24.06
N PHE A 570 4.69 24.41 -22.73
CA PHE A 570 4.97 23.11 -22.13
C PHE A 570 3.83 22.61 -21.22
N SER A 571 2.70 23.27 -21.16
CA SER A 571 1.53 22.86 -20.38
C SER A 571 0.32 22.59 -21.25
N VAL A 572 -0.59 21.76 -20.73
CA VAL A 572 -1.91 21.52 -21.32
C VAL A 572 -2.98 21.83 -20.30
N GLU A 573 -3.97 22.63 -20.67
CA GLU A 573 -5.13 22.94 -19.83
C GLU A 573 -6.22 21.88 -19.99
N ILE A 574 -6.61 21.29 -18.88
CA ILE A 574 -7.69 20.30 -18.81
C ILE A 574 -9.02 21.05 -18.70
N GLY A 575 -9.85 20.99 -19.74
CA GLY A 575 -11.18 21.64 -19.72
C GLY A 575 -11.33 22.86 -20.60
N ALA A 576 -10.28 23.41 -21.20
CA ALA A 576 -10.39 24.41 -22.26
C ALA A 576 -11.04 23.78 -23.49
N GLY A 577 -12.24 24.28 -23.86
CA GLY A 577 -13.11 23.69 -24.86
C GLY A 577 -12.47 23.40 -26.20
N ASN A 578 -12.20 22.15 -26.46
CA ASN A 578 -12.22 21.53 -27.77
C ASN A 578 -12.37 20.01 -27.56
N ASP A 579 -13.56 19.49 -27.84
CA ASP A 579 -13.93 18.08 -27.67
C ASP A 579 -13.28 17.12 -28.67
N ASN A 580 -12.42 17.59 -29.53
CA ASN A 580 -11.78 16.78 -30.55
C ASN A 580 -10.35 16.42 -30.12
N GLY A 581 -10.22 15.26 -29.45
CA GLY A 581 -9.04 14.40 -29.45
C GLY A 581 -7.67 15.07 -29.31
N THR A 582 -7.47 15.98 -28.36
CA THR A 582 -6.14 16.55 -28.10
C THR A 582 -5.26 15.47 -27.46
N SER A 583 -4.47 14.79 -28.29
CA SER A 583 -3.35 13.98 -27.79
C SER A 583 -2.34 14.90 -27.12
N LEU A 584 -1.73 14.43 -26.03
CA LEU A 584 -0.63 15.14 -25.38
C LEU A 584 0.49 15.39 -26.40
N LYS A 585 0.87 16.66 -26.59
CA LYS A 585 2.03 17.01 -27.41
C LYS A 585 3.31 16.45 -26.78
N ASN A 586 4.28 16.09 -27.59
CA ASN A 586 5.58 15.61 -27.08
C ASN A 586 6.28 16.59 -26.12
N GLU A 587 5.96 17.86 -26.20
CA GLU A 587 6.53 18.93 -25.38
C GLU A 587 5.80 19.16 -24.07
N THR A 588 4.62 18.52 -23.86
CA THR A 588 3.82 18.69 -22.64
C THR A 588 4.56 18.11 -21.44
N ARG A 589 4.76 18.94 -20.41
CA ARG A 589 5.43 18.60 -19.14
C ARG A 589 4.49 18.65 -17.96
N ILE A 590 3.45 19.50 -18.01
CA ILE A 590 2.43 19.67 -16.98
C ILE A 590 1.04 19.63 -17.61
N ALA A 591 0.12 18.92 -16.99
CA ALA A 591 -1.30 19.10 -17.18
C ALA A 591 -1.85 19.91 -16.00
N PHE A 592 -2.72 20.86 -16.26
CA PHE A 592 -3.35 21.68 -15.21
C PHE A 592 -4.83 21.94 -15.51
N TRP A 593 -5.55 22.37 -14.48
CA TRP A 593 -6.99 22.68 -14.61
C TRP A 593 -7.37 23.89 -13.75
N SER A 594 -8.45 24.56 -14.14
CA SER A 594 -9.06 25.62 -13.34
C SER A 594 -9.67 25.04 -12.06
N SER A 595 -9.53 25.74 -10.94
CA SER A 595 -10.15 25.38 -9.66
C SER A 595 -11.69 25.40 -9.69
N ASP A 596 -12.29 26.02 -10.69
CA ASP A 596 -13.75 26.12 -10.85
C ASP A 596 -14.35 24.90 -11.55
N LEU A 597 -13.53 24.03 -12.12
CA LEU A 597 -13.97 22.81 -12.78
C LEU A 597 -14.38 21.72 -11.77
N GLY A 598 -15.51 21.07 -12.04
CA GLY A 598 -15.95 19.93 -11.24
C GLY A 598 -15.00 18.72 -11.36
N TRP A 599 -14.75 18.04 -10.24
CA TRP A 599 -13.83 16.90 -10.15
C TRP A 599 -14.14 15.77 -11.13
N ASP A 600 -15.42 15.47 -11.39
CA ASP A 600 -15.83 14.43 -12.33
C ASP A 600 -15.44 14.77 -13.78
N LEU A 601 -15.52 16.04 -14.16
CA LEU A 601 -15.11 16.49 -15.48
C LEU A 601 -13.59 16.40 -15.63
N ILE A 602 -12.84 16.84 -14.62
CA ILE A 602 -11.38 16.75 -14.60
C ILE A 602 -10.97 15.28 -14.72
N ARG A 603 -11.55 14.39 -13.90
CA ARG A 603 -11.29 12.94 -13.95
C ARG A 603 -11.51 12.37 -15.36
N LYS A 604 -12.68 12.60 -15.96
CA LYS A 604 -12.99 12.12 -17.31
C LYS A 604 -11.98 12.60 -18.35
N ARG A 605 -11.54 13.85 -18.26
CA ARG A 605 -10.53 14.41 -19.17
C ARG A 605 -9.16 13.77 -18.96
N LEU A 606 -8.76 13.57 -17.71
CA LEU A 606 -7.52 12.86 -17.40
C LEU A 606 -7.56 11.39 -17.87
N GLU A 607 -8.72 10.72 -17.77
CA GLU A 607 -8.95 9.38 -18.32
C GLU A 607 -8.76 9.36 -19.85
N CYS A 608 -9.37 10.30 -20.56
CA CYS A 608 -9.23 10.43 -22.02
C CYS A 608 -7.77 10.65 -22.46
N LEU A 609 -6.98 11.37 -21.66
CA LEU A 609 -5.56 11.64 -21.94
C LEU A 609 -4.62 10.53 -21.45
N GLY A 610 -5.13 9.46 -20.82
CA GLY A 610 -4.33 8.40 -20.21
C GLY A 610 -3.52 8.87 -18.98
N LEU A 611 -3.98 9.96 -18.34
CA LEU A 611 -3.36 10.54 -17.15
C LEU A 611 -4.05 10.13 -15.84
N TRP A 612 -5.16 9.40 -15.90
CA TRP A 612 -5.81 8.80 -14.75
C TRP A 612 -5.33 7.36 -14.59
N ILE A 613 -4.35 7.14 -13.72
CA ILE A 613 -3.58 5.89 -13.61
C ILE A 613 -3.84 5.13 -12.30
N ILE A 614 -4.90 5.51 -11.59
CA ILE A 614 -5.40 4.78 -10.42
C ILE A 614 -6.60 3.92 -10.77
N ASP A 615 -6.86 2.89 -9.94
CA ASP A 615 -8.04 2.05 -10.01
C ASP A 615 -9.23 2.67 -9.22
N ASP A 616 -10.36 1.95 -9.17
CA ASP A 616 -11.57 2.42 -8.50
C ASP A 616 -11.42 2.51 -6.96
N GLU A 617 -10.43 1.86 -6.39
CA GLU A 617 -10.04 2.00 -4.97
C GLU A 617 -8.96 3.08 -4.75
N SER A 618 -8.68 3.89 -5.76
CA SER A 618 -7.67 4.96 -5.73
C SER A 618 -6.23 4.46 -5.50
N ASN A 619 -5.92 3.24 -5.94
CA ASN A 619 -4.57 2.68 -5.89
C ASN A 619 -3.91 2.74 -7.28
N CYS A 620 -2.59 2.86 -7.31
CA CYS A 620 -1.84 2.79 -8.56
C CYS A 620 -2.11 1.46 -9.28
N ARG A 621 -2.40 1.51 -10.59
CA ARG A 621 -2.60 0.31 -11.42
C ARG A 621 -1.31 -0.44 -11.70
N SER A 622 -0.17 0.18 -11.43
CA SER A 622 1.16 -0.38 -11.71
C SER A 622 2.16 -0.10 -10.61
N VAL A 623 3.15 -0.97 -10.48
CA VAL A 623 4.38 -0.76 -9.71
C VAL A 623 5.52 -0.56 -10.69
N ILE A 624 6.23 0.56 -10.58
CA ILE A 624 7.34 0.89 -11.48
C ILE A 624 8.63 0.96 -10.69
N CYS A 625 9.52 0.01 -10.99
CA CYS A 625 10.82 -0.06 -10.37
C CYS A 625 11.88 0.54 -11.30
N HIS A 626 12.31 1.74 -10.99
CA HIS A 626 13.38 2.40 -11.73
C HIS A 626 14.74 1.75 -11.47
N PRO A 627 15.71 1.84 -12.39
CA PRO A 627 17.09 1.47 -12.10
C PRO A 627 17.61 2.25 -10.90
N SER A 628 18.36 1.56 -10.03
CA SER A 628 19.02 2.17 -8.85
C SER A 628 20.26 2.93 -9.24
#